data_be64102aab157d1b6c5b479ea0e5a5ba
#
_entry.id   be64102aab157d1b6c5b479ea0e5a5ba
#
_cell.length_a   1.000
_cell.length_b   1.000
_cell.length_c   1.000
_cell.angle_alpha   90.00
_cell.angle_beta   90.00
_cell.angle_gamma   90.00
#
_symmetry.space_group_name_H-M   'P 1'
#
loop_
_entity.id
_entity.type
_entity.pdbx_description
1 polymer ?
#
loop_
_entity_poly.entity_id
_entity_poly.type
_entity_poly.pdbx_seq_one_letter_code
_entity_poly.pdbx_strand_id
1 'polypeptide(L)'
;MNYKWVGGTLTNLNVRDRIESLDKYYKNCNKQLRNRRDFLSFRRYELLFEGLSGLDCSPDLIIIFNLKENKSVVEEAVKANIPVLGFSCGAESFKALTYRIPFDIKNESKLVFLCSFIKECFKNKNIERSRRLKN
;
A
#
# COMPACT_ATOMS: atom_id res chain seq x y z
N MET A 1 13.65 -1.25 8.50
CA MET A 1 13.93 -1.18 7.06
C MET A 1 13.04 -0.11 6.46
N ASN A 2 13.59 0.91 5.82
CA ASN A 2 12.79 1.94 5.16
C ASN A 2 12.46 1.46 3.75
N TYR A 3 11.25 0.98 3.55
CA TYR A 3 10.73 0.67 2.22
C TYR A 3 10.44 1.98 1.49
N LYS A 4 11.15 2.23 0.42
CA LYS A 4 10.93 3.41 -0.40
C LYS A 4 9.89 3.08 -1.47
N TRP A 5 8.83 3.90 -1.53
CA TRP A 5 7.81 3.78 -2.57
C TRP A 5 8.42 3.87 -3.98
N VAL A 6 8.01 2.98 -4.85
CA VAL A 6 8.39 3.01 -6.26
C VAL A 6 7.36 3.80 -7.04
N GLY A 7 7.78 4.95 -7.61
CA GLY A 7 6.89 5.78 -8.42
C GLY A 7 6.36 5.04 -9.64
N GLY A 8 5.12 5.33 -10.03
CA GLY A 8 4.41 4.68 -11.13
C GLY A 8 3.58 3.46 -10.74
N THR A 9 3.62 3.04 -9.49
CA THR A 9 2.89 1.84 -9.02
C THR A 9 1.37 1.99 -9.13
N LEU A 10 0.84 3.19 -8.90
CA LEU A 10 -0.59 3.46 -8.97
C LEU A 10 -1.04 3.94 -10.34
N THR A 11 -0.19 4.70 -11.02
CA THR A 11 -0.54 5.37 -12.28
C THR A 11 -0.25 4.54 -13.52
N ASN A 12 0.63 3.54 -13.41
CA ASN A 12 1.05 2.74 -14.55
C ASN A 12 0.61 1.27 -14.39
N LEU A 13 -0.49 0.90 -15.02
CA LEU A 13 -1.01 -0.46 -15.01
C LEU A 13 0.00 -1.49 -15.55
N ASN A 14 0.81 -1.10 -16.54
CA ASN A 14 1.86 -1.98 -17.10
C ASN A 14 2.94 -2.37 -16.05
N VAL A 15 3.13 -1.55 -15.02
CA VAL A 15 4.03 -1.90 -13.91
C VAL A 15 3.46 -3.06 -13.12
N ARG A 16 2.15 -3.12 -12.91
CA ARG A 16 1.48 -4.21 -12.20
C ARG A 16 1.61 -5.53 -12.96
N ASP A 17 1.33 -5.53 -14.26
CA ASP A 17 1.45 -6.73 -15.09
C ASP A 17 2.89 -7.24 -15.11
N ARG A 18 3.86 -6.31 -15.12
CA ARG A 18 5.29 -6.67 -14.99
C ARG A 18 5.62 -7.23 -13.62
N ILE A 19 5.06 -6.68 -12.54
CA ILE A 19 5.25 -7.18 -11.17
C ILE A 19 4.75 -8.61 -11.09
N GLU A 20 3.55 -8.89 -11.57
CA GLU A 20 2.95 -10.22 -11.56
C GLU A 20 3.72 -11.21 -12.44
N SER A 21 4.13 -10.78 -13.62
CA SER A 21 4.92 -11.60 -14.55
C SER A 21 6.29 -11.94 -13.98
N LEU A 22 6.95 -10.97 -13.32
CA LEU A 22 8.23 -11.18 -12.66
C LEU A 22 8.08 -12.07 -11.42
N ASP A 23 7.02 -11.89 -10.64
CA ASP A 23 6.75 -12.74 -9.48
C ASP A 23 6.55 -14.21 -9.90
N LYS A 24 5.76 -14.44 -10.95
CA LYS A 24 5.59 -15.78 -11.55
C LYS A 24 6.92 -16.34 -12.09
N TYR A 25 7.70 -15.52 -12.79
CA TYR A 25 9.00 -15.91 -13.31
C TYR A 25 9.95 -16.33 -12.19
N TYR A 26 10.09 -15.53 -11.15
CA TYR A 26 10.99 -15.79 -10.05
C TYR A 26 10.54 -16.95 -9.15
N LYS A 27 9.25 -17.12 -8.92
CA LYS A 27 8.71 -18.29 -8.20
C LYS A 27 9.03 -19.60 -8.96
N ASN A 28 8.97 -19.58 -10.28
CA ASN A 28 9.31 -20.74 -11.10
C ASN A 28 10.83 -20.98 -11.19
N CYS A 29 11.63 -19.91 -11.19
CA CYS A 29 13.10 -19.99 -11.29
C CYS A 29 13.80 -20.26 -9.95
N ASN A 30 13.12 -20.19 -8.81
CA ASN A 30 13.71 -20.32 -7.47
C ASN A 30 14.51 -21.63 -7.26
N LYS A 31 14.23 -22.69 -8.06
CA LYS A 31 14.99 -23.94 -8.05
C LYS A 31 16.29 -23.89 -8.85
N GLN A 32 16.47 -22.87 -9.71
CA GLN A 32 17.59 -22.78 -10.67
C GLN A 32 18.47 -21.54 -10.50
N LEU A 33 18.12 -20.63 -9.59
CA LEU A 33 18.91 -19.40 -9.35
C LEU A 33 20.24 -19.72 -8.64
N ARG A 34 21.17 -20.30 -9.38
CA ARG A 34 22.54 -20.58 -8.93
C ARG A 34 23.44 -19.33 -8.96
N ASN A 35 23.07 -18.27 -9.68
CA ASN A 35 23.87 -17.06 -9.82
C ASN A 35 23.56 -16.07 -8.70
N ARG A 36 24.62 -15.70 -7.93
CA ARG A 36 24.56 -14.76 -6.81
C ARG A 36 23.99 -13.39 -7.19
N ARG A 37 24.20 -12.92 -8.43
CA ARG A 37 23.69 -11.65 -8.95
C ARG A 37 22.18 -11.68 -9.13
N ASP A 38 21.65 -12.71 -9.71
CA ASP A 38 20.22 -12.89 -9.97
C ASP A 38 19.44 -13.03 -8.67
N PHE A 39 20.02 -13.72 -7.68
CA PHE A 39 19.46 -13.84 -6.34
C PHE A 39 19.38 -12.49 -5.62
N LEU A 40 20.40 -11.63 -5.72
CA LEU A 40 20.39 -10.29 -5.11
C LEU A 40 19.38 -9.35 -5.78
N SER A 41 19.23 -9.44 -7.09
CA SER A 41 18.23 -8.69 -7.85
C SER A 41 16.82 -9.13 -7.49
N PHE A 42 16.59 -10.44 -7.36
CA PHE A 42 15.34 -11.01 -6.89
C PHE A 42 14.97 -10.54 -5.49
N ARG A 43 15.89 -10.59 -4.53
CA ARG A 43 15.67 -10.12 -3.16
C ARG A 43 15.31 -8.65 -3.09
N ARG A 44 15.94 -7.81 -3.91
CA ARG A 44 15.57 -6.38 -4.01
C ARG A 44 14.15 -6.21 -4.55
N TYR A 45 13.82 -6.96 -5.57
CA TYR A 45 12.50 -6.95 -6.17
C TYR A 45 11.43 -7.40 -5.16
N GLU A 46 11.64 -8.54 -4.52
CA GLU A 46 10.75 -9.08 -3.48
C GLU A 46 10.47 -8.03 -2.39
N LEU A 47 11.52 -7.40 -1.85
CA LEU A 47 11.39 -6.36 -0.83
C LEU A 47 10.61 -5.11 -1.30
N LEU A 48 10.66 -4.77 -2.58
CA LEU A 48 9.99 -3.58 -3.11
C LEU A 48 8.51 -3.84 -3.44
N PHE A 49 8.16 -5.06 -3.82
CA PHE A 49 6.87 -5.37 -4.43
C PHE A 49 6.07 -6.46 -3.72
N GLU A 50 6.62 -7.11 -2.69
CA GLU A 50 5.95 -8.18 -1.94
C GLU A 50 4.57 -7.75 -1.43
N GLY A 51 4.45 -6.53 -0.92
CA GLY A 51 3.18 -5.97 -0.44
C GLY A 51 2.17 -5.60 -1.53
N LEU A 52 2.57 -5.61 -2.80
CA LEU A 52 1.75 -5.23 -3.95
C LEU A 52 1.31 -6.44 -4.77
N SER A 53 1.88 -7.61 -4.52
CA SER A 53 1.48 -8.86 -5.14
C SER A 53 0.04 -9.19 -4.70
N GLY A 54 -0.89 -9.27 -5.64
CA GLY A 54 -2.32 -9.46 -5.35
C GLY A 54 -3.16 -8.18 -5.38
N LEU A 55 -2.58 -7.04 -5.77
CA LEU A 55 -3.33 -5.84 -6.06
C LEU A 55 -3.81 -5.88 -7.52
N ASP A 56 -4.92 -6.57 -7.77
CA ASP A 56 -5.42 -6.82 -9.14
C ASP A 56 -6.06 -5.58 -9.78
N CYS A 57 -6.54 -4.64 -8.97
CA CYS A 57 -7.20 -3.42 -9.44
C CYS A 57 -6.68 -2.17 -8.72
N SER A 58 -7.10 -1.00 -9.20
CA SER A 58 -6.82 0.26 -8.52
C SER A 58 -7.46 0.25 -7.14
N PRO A 59 -6.77 0.65 -6.07
CA PRO A 59 -7.38 0.74 -4.75
C PRO A 59 -8.41 1.86 -4.69
N ASP A 60 -9.50 1.64 -3.97
CA ASP A 60 -10.55 2.64 -3.74
C ASP A 60 -10.14 3.69 -2.71
N LEU A 61 -9.19 3.38 -1.85
CA LEU A 61 -8.68 4.25 -0.80
C LEU A 61 -7.23 3.89 -0.45
N ILE A 62 -6.40 4.89 -0.25
CA ILE A 62 -5.04 4.72 0.28
C ILE A 62 -4.96 5.29 1.68
N ILE A 63 -4.45 4.52 2.63
CA ILE A 63 -4.24 4.93 4.02
C ILE A 63 -2.73 5.08 4.24
N ILE A 64 -2.30 6.29 4.63
CA ILE A 64 -0.89 6.62 4.84
C ILE A 64 -0.65 6.99 6.30
N PHE A 65 0.16 6.22 7.00
CA PHE A 65 0.51 6.48 8.40
C PHE A 65 1.63 7.53 8.56
N ASN A 66 2.60 7.59 7.66
CA ASN A 66 3.69 8.57 7.70
C ASN A 66 3.73 9.40 6.43
N LEU A 67 3.10 10.56 6.48
CA LEU A 67 2.99 11.46 5.33
C LEU A 67 4.33 12.07 4.91
N LYS A 68 5.24 12.34 5.87
CA LYS A 68 6.54 12.97 5.58
C LYS A 68 7.39 12.13 4.63
N GLU A 69 7.44 10.83 4.89
CA GLU A 69 8.26 9.91 4.13
C GLU A 69 7.60 9.45 2.83
N ASN A 70 6.27 9.58 2.74
CA ASN A 70 5.46 9.06 1.65
C ASN A 70 4.82 10.13 0.76
N LYS A 71 5.46 11.29 0.60
CA LYS A 71 4.96 12.38 -0.25
C LYS A 71 4.71 11.93 -1.70
N SER A 72 5.61 11.13 -2.25
CA SER A 72 5.48 10.59 -3.61
C SER A 72 4.24 9.72 -3.81
N VAL A 73 3.81 8.98 -2.76
CA VAL A 73 2.58 8.19 -2.78
C VAL A 73 1.36 9.10 -2.89
N VAL A 74 1.34 10.19 -2.11
CA VAL A 74 0.24 11.17 -2.12
C VAL A 74 0.11 11.81 -3.51
N GLU A 75 1.23 12.27 -4.08
CA GLU A 75 1.25 12.89 -5.41
C GLU A 75 0.77 11.93 -6.51
N GLU A 76 1.16 10.67 -6.41
CA GLU A 76 0.77 9.64 -7.36
C GLU A 76 -0.71 9.28 -7.21
N ALA A 77 -1.22 9.16 -5.98
CA ALA A 77 -2.62 8.89 -5.69
C ALA A 77 -3.54 10.01 -6.23
N VAL A 78 -3.12 11.27 -6.07
CA VAL A 78 -3.85 12.42 -6.65
C VAL A 78 -3.92 12.33 -8.17
N LYS A 79 -2.81 12.00 -8.84
CA LYS A 79 -2.79 11.81 -10.29
C LYS A 79 -3.67 10.65 -10.76
N ALA A 80 -3.80 9.63 -9.93
CA ALA A 80 -4.66 8.47 -10.19
C ALA A 80 -6.12 8.69 -9.75
N ASN A 81 -6.47 9.88 -9.22
CA ASN A 81 -7.79 10.20 -8.64
C ASN A 81 -8.23 9.23 -7.53
N ILE A 82 -7.27 8.73 -6.75
CA ILE A 82 -7.52 7.83 -5.63
C ILE A 82 -7.58 8.64 -4.33
N PRO A 83 -8.66 8.54 -3.54
CA PRO A 83 -8.74 9.25 -2.28
C PRO A 83 -7.68 8.79 -1.28
N VAL A 84 -7.10 9.74 -0.55
CA VAL A 84 -6.03 9.48 0.42
C VAL A 84 -6.46 9.91 1.81
N LEU A 85 -6.36 8.98 2.75
CA LEU A 85 -6.50 9.21 4.17
C LEU A 85 -5.12 9.23 4.82
N GLY A 86 -4.73 10.37 5.37
CA GLY A 86 -3.41 10.54 5.95
C GLY A 86 -3.45 10.83 7.45
N PHE A 87 -2.55 10.19 8.21
CA PHE A 87 -2.34 10.46 9.63
C PHE A 87 -1.12 11.37 9.81
N SER A 88 -1.29 12.48 10.56
CA SER A 88 -0.22 13.45 10.79
C SER A 88 -0.37 14.15 12.12
N CYS A 89 0.73 14.32 12.85
CA CYS A 89 0.81 15.05 14.11
C CYS A 89 1.16 16.53 13.99
N GLY A 90 1.42 17.05 12.79
CA GLY A 90 1.96 18.40 12.60
C GLY A 90 1.07 19.33 11.80
N ALA A 91 1.46 20.61 11.79
CA ALA A 91 0.86 21.64 10.96
C ALA A 91 1.16 21.49 9.47
N GLU A 92 1.68 20.35 9.03
CA GLU A 92 1.99 20.10 7.63
C GLU A 92 0.71 20.09 6.81
N SER A 93 0.55 21.13 6.01
CA SER A 93 -0.59 21.25 5.11
C SER A 93 -0.33 20.45 3.83
N PHE A 94 -0.67 19.20 3.84
CA PHE A 94 -0.82 18.45 2.60
C PHE A 94 -2.18 18.79 1.99
N LYS A 95 -2.22 19.82 1.15
CA LYS A 95 -3.44 20.24 0.44
C LYS A 95 -4.06 19.14 -0.44
N ALA A 96 -3.26 18.12 -0.74
CA ALA A 96 -3.63 17.02 -1.63
C ALA A 96 -4.31 15.83 -0.92
N LEU A 97 -4.47 15.87 0.41
CA LEU A 97 -5.16 14.80 1.14
C LEU A 97 -6.67 14.97 1.06
N THR A 98 -7.37 13.88 0.78
CA THR A 98 -8.83 13.85 0.83
C THR A 98 -9.33 13.88 2.27
N TYR A 99 -8.69 13.11 3.15
CA TYR A 99 -9.01 13.05 4.57
C TYR A 99 -7.73 13.15 5.39
N ARG A 100 -7.76 13.99 6.41
CA ARG A 100 -6.65 14.15 7.34
C ARG A 100 -7.11 13.89 8.76
N ILE A 101 -6.42 12.97 9.44
CA ILE A 101 -6.66 12.66 10.84
C ILE A 101 -5.42 13.08 11.64
N PRO A 102 -5.56 14.01 12.61
CA PRO A 102 -4.47 14.33 13.51
C PRO A 102 -4.25 13.16 14.47
N PHE A 103 -3.12 12.47 14.31
CA PHE A 103 -2.82 11.29 15.10
C PHE A 103 -1.31 11.11 15.27
N ASP A 104 -0.90 10.82 16.51
CA ASP A 104 0.50 10.55 16.84
C ASP A 104 0.84 9.07 16.65
N ILE A 105 1.54 8.78 15.56
CA ILE A 105 1.93 7.43 15.16
C ILE A 105 3.11 6.91 16.00
N LYS A 106 3.86 7.77 16.68
CA LYS A 106 5.02 7.37 17.45
C LYS A 106 4.65 6.54 18.68
N ASN A 107 3.41 6.64 19.15
CA ASN A 107 2.91 5.88 20.26
C ASN A 107 2.38 4.53 19.80
N GLU A 108 3.07 3.45 20.11
CA GLU A 108 2.76 2.09 19.68
C GLU A 108 1.36 1.64 20.13
N SER A 109 0.98 1.92 21.38
CA SER A 109 -0.34 1.56 21.91
C SER A 109 -1.47 2.23 21.15
N LYS A 110 -1.30 3.51 20.78
CA LYS A 110 -2.26 4.23 19.96
C LYS A 110 -2.34 3.66 18.54
N LEU A 111 -1.22 3.26 17.97
CA LEU A 111 -1.18 2.64 16.64
C LEU A 111 -1.92 1.31 16.62
N VAL A 112 -1.71 0.46 17.63
CA VAL A 112 -2.43 -0.82 17.77
C VAL A 112 -3.93 -0.58 17.89
N PHE A 113 -4.36 0.38 18.70
CA PHE A 113 -5.76 0.77 18.82
C PHE A 113 -6.34 1.21 17.46
N LEU A 114 -5.64 2.09 16.75
CA LEU A 114 -6.07 2.58 15.43
C LEU A 114 -6.22 1.45 14.41
N CYS A 115 -5.25 0.53 14.35
CA CYS A 115 -5.32 -0.63 13.46
C CYS A 115 -6.51 -1.54 13.80
N SER A 116 -6.78 -1.75 15.09
CA SER A 116 -7.93 -2.53 15.57
C SER A 116 -9.24 -1.86 15.20
N PHE A 117 -9.33 -0.54 15.36
CA PHE A 117 -10.50 0.26 14.98
C PHE A 117 -10.78 0.20 13.47
N ILE A 118 -9.76 0.39 12.65
CA ILE A 118 -9.89 0.27 11.19
C ILE A 118 -10.37 -1.13 10.80
N LYS A 119 -9.79 -2.17 11.39
CA LYS A 119 -10.19 -3.57 11.15
C LYS A 119 -11.67 -3.79 11.48
N GLU A 120 -12.15 -3.25 12.59
CA GLU A 120 -13.54 -3.38 13.01
C GLU A 120 -14.51 -2.65 12.05
N CYS A 121 -14.15 -1.46 11.58
CA CYS A 121 -14.92 -0.72 10.58
C CYS A 121 -15.12 -1.53 9.29
N PHE A 122 -14.07 -2.17 8.79
CA PHE A 122 -14.15 -3.02 7.58
C PHE A 122 -14.99 -4.28 7.82
N LYS A 123 -14.89 -4.88 8.99
CA LYS A 123 -15.66 -6.07 9.35
C LYS A 123 -17.16 -5.78 9.40
N ASN A 124 -17.56 -4.69 10.03
CA ASN A 124 -18.96 -4.28 10.13
C ASN A 124 -19.56 -3.96 8.76
N LYS A 125 -18.81 -3.29 7.88
CA LYS A 125 -19.25 -2.99 6.52
C LYS A 125 -19.50 -4.26 5.69
N ASN A 126 -18.67 -5.28 5.84
CA ASN A 126 -18.87 -6.56 5.15
C ASN A 126 -20.14 -7.29 5.64
N ILE A 127 -20.47 -7.20 6.94
CA ILE A 127 -21.70 -7.75 7.50
C ILE A 127 -22.93 -7.05 6.94
N GLU A 128 -22.91 -5.72 6.85
CA GLU A 128 -24.02 -4.94 6.26
C GLU A 128 -24.22 -5.25 4.77
N ARG A 129 -23.11 -5.36 4.02
CA ARG A 129 -23.16 -5.72 2.58
C ARG A 129 -23.76 -7.11 2.38
N SER A 130 -23.38 -8.07 3.22
CA SER A 130 -23.92 -9.43 3.18
C SER A 130 -25.43 -9.48 3.54
N ARG A 131 -25.91 -8.60 4.41
CA ARG A 131 -27.34 -8.48 4.75
C ARG A 131 -28.15 -7.88 3.60
N ARG A 132 -27.61 -6.86 2.90
CA ARG A 132 -28.28 -6.22 1.74
C ARG A 132 -28.42 -7.15 0.52
N LEU A 133 -27.53 -8.11 0.38
CA LEU A 133 -27.57 -9.09 -0.72
C LEU A 133 -28.53 -10.26 -0.47
N LYS A 134 -29.06 -10.39 0.78
CA LYS A 134 -30.01 -11.44 1.17
C LYS A 134 -31.48 -10.95 1.20
N ASN A 135 -31.70 -9.66 1.05
CA ASN A 135 -33.00 -9.02 0.88
C ASN A 135 -33.22 -8.61 -0.59
#